data_fbe5bda43d3b21a2ebe5234d0f3e9ed7
#
_entry.id   fbe5bda43d3b21a2ebe5234d0f3e9ed7
#
_cell.length_a   1.000
_cell.length_b   1.000
_cell.length_c   1.000
_cell.angle_alpha   90.00
_cell.angle_beta   90.00
_cell.angle_gamma   90.00
#
_symmetry.space_group_name_H-M   'P 1'
#
loop_
_entity.id
_entity.type
_entity.pdbx_description
1 polymer ?
#
loop_
_entity_poly.entity_id
_entity_poly.type
_entity_poly.pdbx_seq_one_letter_code
_entity_poly.pdbx_strand_id
1 'polypeptide(L)'
;KVTDEEIGRIEAIVNEKIRENIPVVIKSMSKEEALKLGAMALFGEKYGDEVRVLSMGGAEDDVYSVELCGGTHVRALGDIALFKIISESAVASGVRRIEALTGEAARLWLSDREDALKSVAATLRTTPEDVPARVAALTEQLKKAERDLAEAKKALALGGGGGSAAAGPEDLNGIAFIGQIIEGLDPKELRGLVDDNKKRLGSGASAVIAVTDGRASIATGVTDDLTARLSAVDLVRAGVEALGGKGGGGRPDMAQGGGPEGAKAQDALEAVRCM
;
A
#
# COMPACT_ATOMS: atom_id res chain seq x y z
N LYS A 1 -2.22 -21.67 -6.23
CA LYS A 1 -2.24 -21.09 -4.89
C LYS A 1 -3.52 -21.54 -4.20
N VAL A 2 -3.43 -22.00 -2.97
CA VAL A 2 -4.62 -22.29 -2.15
C VAL A 2 -5.22 -20.94 -1.72
N THR A 3 -6.53 -20.80 -1.85
CA THR A 3 -7.25 -19.57 -1.44
C THR A 3 -7.53 -19.57 0.06
N ASP A 4 -7.80 -18.39 0.62
CA ASP A 4 -8.15 -18.25 2.04
C ASP A 4 -9.44 -19.01 2.39
N GLU A 5 -10.39 -19.12 1.44
CA GLU A 5 -11.61 -19.91 1.58
C GLU A 5 -11.29 -21.41 1.66
N GLU A 6 -10.42 -21.92 0.78
CA GLU A 6 -9.96 -23.30 0.81
C GLU A 6 -9.20 -23.63 2.09
N ILE A 7 -8.33 -22.72 2.58
CA ILE A 7 -7.64 -22.84 3.86
C ILE A 7 -8.65 -22.97 4.99
N GLY A 8 -9.64 -22.07 5.04
CA GLY A 8 -10.69 -22.10 6.04
C GLY A 8 -11.48 -23.42 6.01
N ARG A 9 -11.78 -23.96 4.81
CA ARG A 9 -12.46 -25.23 4.65
C ARG A 9 -11.61 -26.42 5.13
N ILE A 10 -10.30 -26.42 4.80
CA ILE A 10 -9.37 -27.45 5.29
C ILE A 10 -9.30 -27.45 6.82
N GLU A 11 -9.14 -26.28 7.42
CA GLU A 11 -9.13 -26.13 8.88
C GLU A 11 -10.43 -26.63 9.52
N ALA A 12 -11.57 -26.29 8.91
CA ALA A 12 -12.88 -26.74 9.41
C ALA A 12 -13.00 -28.26 9.42
N ILE A 13 -12.63 -28.93 8.32
CA ILE A 13 -12.66 -30.40 8.20
C ILE A 13 -11.72 -31.05 9.22
N VAL A 14 -10.46 -30.60 9.31
CA VAL A 14 -9.48 -31.19 10.23
C VAL A 14 -9.90 -31.00 11.68
N ASN A 15 -10.35 -29.80 12.06
CA ASN A 15 -10.81 -29.55 13.43
C ASN A 15 -12.12 -30.26 13.74
N GLU A 16 -12.98 -30.55 12.77
CA GLU A 16 -14.16 -31.39 12.94
C GLU A 16 -13.75 -32.80 13.33
N LYS A 17 -12.80 -33.41 12.59
CA LYS A 17 -12.28 -34.77 12.91
C LYS A 17 -11.55 -34.82 14.26
N ILE A 18 -10.85 -33.76 14.63
CA ILE A 18 -10.25 -33.62 15.98
C ILE A 18 -11.34 -33.66 17.06
N ARG A 19 -12.47 -32.94 16.88
CA ARG A 19 -13.58 -32.93 17.85
C ARG A 19 -14.33 -34.23 17.96
N GLU A 20 -14.39 -35.02 16.87
CA GLU A 20 -14.97 -36.38 16.89
C GLU A 20 -14.19 -37.32 17.83
N ASN A 21 -12.93 -36.97 18.12
CA ASN A 21 -12.05 -37.69 19.03
C ASN A 21 -11.92 -39.20 18.67
N ILE A 22 -11.83 -39.50 17.40
CA ILE A 22 -11.77 -40.83 16.85
C ILE A 22 -10.49 -41.54 17.34
N PRO A 23 -10.53 -42.83 17.76
CA PRO A 23 -9.34 -43.56 18.14
C PRO A 23 -8.43 -43.82 16.91
N VAL A 24 -7.14 -43.73 17.16
CA VAL A 24 -6.11 -44.10 16.17
C VAL A 24 -5.70 -45.54 16.37
N VAL A 25 -5.90 -46.37 15.35
CA VAL A 25 -5.60 -47.83 15.41
C VAL A 25 -4.37 -48.09 14.56
N ILE A 26 -3.44 -48.87 15.13
CA ILE A 26 -2.21 -49.28 14.45
C ILE A 26 -2.19 -50.79 14.38
N LYS A 27 -1.97 -51.33 13.16
CA LYS A 27 -1.83 -52.77 12.90
C LYS A 27 -0.64 -53.03 12.02
N SER A 28 0.12 -54.08 12.29
CA SER A 28 1.13 -54.62 11.36
C SER A 28 0.51 -55.71 10.49
N MET A 29 0.77 -55.65 9.20
CA MET A 29 0.26 -56.63 8.23
C MET A 29 1.14 -56.65 7.00
N SER A 30 0.88 -57.61 6.09
CA SER A 30 1.59 -57.65 4.81
C SER A 30 1.26 -56.40 3.96
N LYS A 31 2.20 -55.93 3.15
CA LYS A 31 2.01 -54.82 2.22
C LYS A 31 0.81 -55.05 1.30
N GLU A 32 0.63 -56.30 0.87
CA GLU A 32 -0.46 -56.69 -0.04
C GLU A 32 -1.85 -56.50 0.65
N GLU A 33 -1.98 -56.96 1.90
CA GLU A 33 -3.19 -56.74 2.68
C GLU A 33 -3.47 -55.27 2.95
N ALA A 34 -2.44 -54.50 3.29
CA ALA A 34 -2.57 -53.04 3.52
C ALA A 34 -3.10 -52.31 2.29
N LEU A 35 -2.58 -52.64 1.11
CA LEU A 35 -3.05 -52.05 -0.15
C LEU A 35 -4.49 -52.46 -0.50
N LYS A 36 -4.90 -53.71 -0.17
CA LYS A 36 -6.30 -54.14 -0.33
C LYS A 36 -7.27 -53.39 0.59
N LEU A 37 -6.81 -52.93 1.74
CA LEU A 37 -7.55 -52.04 2.65
C LEU A 37 -7.59 -50.57 2.16
N GLY A 38 -6.97 -50.25 1.03
CA GLY A 38 -6.93 -48.88 0.52
C GLY A 38 -5.89 -47.97 1.21
N ALA A 39 -4.89 -48.57 1.89
CA ALA A 39 -3.88 -47.76 2.57
C ALA A 39 -3.07 -46.91 1.58
N MET A 40 -2.97 -45.61 1.86
CA MET A 40 -2.19 -44.69 1.07
C MET A 40 -0.69 -44.80 1.41
N ALA A 41 0.14 -44.92 0.38
CA ALA A 41 1.60 -44.98 0.47
C ALA A 41 2.21 -43.71 -0.11
N LEU A 42 2.13 -42.59 0.61
CA LEU A 42 2.41 -41.26 0.09
C LEU A 42 3.89 -40.85 0.06
N PHE A 43 4.74 -41.49 0.88
CA PHE A 43 6.09 -40.98 1.16
C PHE A 43 7.21 -41.54 0.29
N GLY A 44 6.92 -42.32 -0.76
CA GLY A 44 7.94 -42.89 -1.67
C GLY A 44 8.99 -43.78 -0.96
N GLU A 45 8.71 -44.23 0.25
CA GLU A 45 9.58 -45.09 1.05
C GLU A 45 9.63 -46.51 0.44
N LYS A 46 10.78 -47.17 0.60
CA LYS A 46 10.90 -48.60 0.28
C LYS A 46 10.27 -49.41 1.41
N TYR A 47 9.00 -49.71 1.29
CA TYR A 47 8.28 -50.53 2.25
C TYR A 47 8.75 -52.02 2.13
N GLY A 48 9.01 -52.63 3.27
CA GLY A 48 9.27 -54.08 3.36
C GLY A 48 8.01 -54.93 3.12
N ASP A 49 8.14 -56.22 3.29
CA ASP A 49 7.02 -57.16 3.15
C ASP A 49 5.97 -57.00 4.25
N GLU A 50 6.40 -56.60 5.44
CA GLU A 50 5.54 -56.25 6.58
C GLU A 50 5.53 -54.70 6.75
N VAL A 51 4.34 -54.15 6.88
CA VAL A 51 4.11 -52.69 7.00
C VAL A 51 3.21 -52.37 8.19
N ARG A 52 3.44 -51.19 8.75
CA ARG A 52 2.61 -50.64 9.82
C ARG A 52 1.53 -49.78 9.19
N VAL A 53 0.27 -50.15 9.39
CA VAL A 53 -0.92 -49.46 8.91
C VAL A 53 -1.53 -48.71 10.04
N LEU A 54 -1.75 -47.40 9.80
CA LEU A 54 -2.43 -46.48 10.66
C LEU A 54 -3.83 -46.24 10.10
N SER A 55 -4.87 -46.40 10.92
CA SER A 55 -6.24 -46.04 10.56
C SER A 55 -6.85 -45.08 11.58
N MET A 56 -7.59 -44.11 11.04
CA MET A 56 -8.37 -43.12 11.81
C MET A 56 -9.82 -43.27 11.38
N GLY A 57 -10.70 -43.61 12.31
CA GLY A 57 -12.11 -43.89 12.05
C GLY A 57 -12.62 -45.10 12.84
N GLY A 58 -13.93 -45.30 12.79
CA GLY A 58 -14.60 -46.35 13.57
C GLY A 58 -14.47 -47.77 12.98
N ALA A 59 -15.56 -48.51 12.93
CA ALA A 59 -15.63 -49.86 12.38
C ALA A 59 -15.40 -49.87 10.86
N GLU A 60 -15.17 -51.03 10.25
CA GLU A 60 -14.66 -51.29 8.91
C GLU A 60 -15.27 -50.44 7.76
N ASP A 61 -16.46 -49.86 7.96
CA ASP A 61 -17.16 -49.06 6.93
C ASP A 61 -17.10 -47.56 7.17
N ASP A 62 -16.50 -47.08 8.28
CA ASP A 62 -16.45 -45.62 8.66
C ASP A 62 -15.00 -45.17 8.94
N VAL A 63 -14.05 -45.63 8.12
CA VAL A 63 -12.65 -45.25 8.24
C VAL A 63 -12.39 -43.97 7.46
N TYR A 64 -11.99 -42.92 8.16
CA TYR A 64 -11.71 -41.59 7.56
C TYR A 64 -10.35 -41.60 6.78
N SER A 65 -9.32 -42.21 7.34
CA SER A 65 -7.98 -42.31 6.73
C SER A 65 -7.32 -43.64 7.04
N VAL A 66 -6.64 -44.22 6.05
CA VAL A 66 -5.77 -45.40 6.19
C VAL A 66 -4.44 -45.13 5.49
N GLU A 67 -3.37 -45.18 6.24
CA GLU A 67 -2.05 -44.80 5.72
C GLU A 67 -0.96 -45.77 6.17
N LEU A 68 0.09 -45.93 5.35
CA LEU A 68 1.33 -46.60 5.75
C LEU A 68 2.20 -45.57 6.47
N CYS A 69 2.39 -45.72 7.79
CA CYS A 69 3.19 -44.81 8.56
C CYS A 69 3.95 -45.48 9.71
N GLY A 70 5.27 -45.30 9.72
CA GLY A 70 6.17 -45.81 10.78
C GLY A 70 6.34 -44.87 11.98
N GLY A 71 5.76 -43.66 11.92
CA GLY A 71 5.92 -42.61 12.96
C GLY A 71 5.19 -42.89 14.27
N THR A 72 5.37 -42.01 15.22
CA THR A 72 4.58 -41.95 16.47
C THR A 72 3.31 -41.17 16.26
N HIS A 73 2.22 -41.61 16.84
CA HIS A 73 0.90 -40.99 16.67
C HIS A 73 0.20 -40.79 18.01
N VAL A 74 -0.76 -39.87 18.03
CA VAL A 74 -1.71 -39.71 19.14
C VAL A 74 -2.58 -40.95 19.30
N ARG A 75 -3.16 -41.15 20.46
CA ARG A 75 -4.03 -42.30 20.70
C ARG A 75 -5.44 -42.08 20.17
N ALA A 76 -5.89 -40.83 20.22
CA ALA A 76 -7.14 -40.36 19.63
C ALA A 76 -6.96 -38.98 19.02
N LEU A 77 -7.76 -38.62 18.03
CA LEU A 77 -7.62 -37.36 17.32
C LEU A 77 -7.82 -36.15 18.23
N GLY A 78 -8.62 -36.27 19.29
CA GLY A 78 -8.81 -35.22 20.31
C GLY A 78 -7.53 -34.79 21.04
N ASP A 79 -6.51 -35.67 21.11
CA ASP A 79 -5.21 -35.35 21.71
C ASP A 79 -4.47 -34.25 20.93
N ILE A 80 -4.83 -34.01 19.65
CA ILE A 80 -4.29 -32.93 18.80
C ILE A 80 -4.84 -31.57 19.27
N ALA A 81 -6.00 -31.53 19.86
CA ALA A 81 -6.73 -30.41 20.41
C ALA A 81 -7.17 -29.37 19.37
N LEU A 82 -6.24 -28.70 18.70
CA LEU A 82 -6.52 -27.62 17.73
C LEU A 82 -5.52 -27.74 16.57
N PHE A 83 -6.01 -27.47 15.36
CA PHE A 83 -5.20 -27.37 14.14
C PHE A 83 -5.40 -25.98 13.51
N LYS A 84 -4.31 -25.28 13.21
CA LYS A 84 -4.31 -23.97 12.56
C LYS A 84 -3.23 -23.86 11.48
N ILE A 85 -3.62 -23.56 10.24
CA ILE A 85 -2.68 -23.27 9.16
C ILE A 85 -2.17 -21.83 9.34
N ILE A 86 -0.85 -21.66 9.32
CA ILE A 86 -0.20 -20.37 9.52
C ILE A 86 0.45 -19.84 8.24
N SER A 87 0.84 -20.71 7.32
CA SER A 87 1.39 -20.29 6.03
C SER A 87 1.14 -21.31 4.92
N GLU A 88 1.13 -20.81 3.69
CA GLU A 88 1.05 -21.59 2.46
C GLU A 88 1.98 -20.96 1.42
N SER A 89 2.86 -21.75 0.81
CA SER A 89 3.84 -21.28 -0.16
C SER A 89 4.11 -22.30 -1.27
N ALA A 90 4.60 -21.82 -2.42
CA ALA A 90 5.10 -22.69 -3.47
C ALA A 90 6.55 -23.08 -3.17
N VAL A 91 6.87 -24.37 -3.27
CA VAL A 91 8.24 -24.89 -3.12
C VAL A 91 8.84 -25.21 -4.49
N ALA A 92 8.06 -25.79 -5.38
CA ALA A 92 8.45 -26.12 -6.75
C ALA A 92 7.22 -26.10 -7.67
N SER A 93 7.42 -26.30 -8.98
CA SER A 93 6.30 -26.41 -9.91
C SER A 93 5.35 -27.55 -9.50
N GLY A 94 4.10 -27.21 -9.20
CA GLY A 94 3.07 -28.16 -8.77
C GLY A 94 3.18 -28.66 -7.32
N VAL A 95 4.18 -28.20 -6.53
CA VAL A 95 4.36 -28.59 -5.13
C VAL A 95 4.08 -27.41 -4.20
N ARG A 96 3.18 -27.62 -3.25
CA ARG A 96 2.79 -26.63 -2.23
C ARG A 96 3.27 -27.06 -0.86
N ARG A 97 3.73 -26.11 -0.06
CA ARG A 97 4.09 -26.29 1.34
C ARG A 97 3.07 -25.61 2.21
N ILE A 98 2.50 -26.35 3.13
CA ILE A 98 1.59 -25.85 4.16
C ILE A 98 2.29 -25.99 5.50
N GLU A 99 2.31 -24.93 6.29
CA GLU A 99 2.78 -24.94 7.66
C GLU A 99 1.59 -24.74 8.60
N ALA A 100 1.49 -25.64 9.56
CA ALA A 100 0.39 -25.63 10.52
C ALA A 100 0.89 -25.81 11.94
N LEU A 101 0.14 -25.29 12.89
CA LEU A 101 0.35 -25.49 14.32
C LEU A 101 -0.77 -26.36 14.88
N THR A 102 -0.44 -27.13 15.93
CA THR A 102 -1.42 -27.95 16.68
C THR A 102 -1.32 -27.69 18.17
N GLY A 103 -2.34 -28.07 18.91
CA GLY A 103 -2.35 -28.06 20.37
C GLY A 103 -2.04 -26.69 20.96
N GLU A 104 -1.17 -26.67 21.96
CA GLU A 104 -0.81 -25.45 22.69
C GLU A 104 -0.15 -24.39 21.80
N ALA A 105 0.66 -24.78 20.81
CA ALA A 105 1.28 -23.85 19.89
C ALA A 105 0.22 -23.10 19.05
N ALA A 106 -0.82 -23.80 18.59
CA ALA A 106 -1.94 -23.17 17.88
C ALA A 106 -2.74 -22.22 18.77
N ARG A 107 -2.98 -22.63 20.03
CA ARG A 107 -3.67 -21.78 21.02
C ARG A 107 -2.91 -20.50 21.30
N LEU A 108 -1.62 -20.60 21.60
CA LEU A 108 -0.76 -19.43 21.86
C LEU A 108 -0.72 -18.49 20.66
N TRP A 109 -0.57 -19.05 19.45
CA TRP A 109 -0.58 -18.25 18.23
C TRP A 109 -1.87 -17.44 18.04
N LEU A 110 -3.04 -18.01 18.37
CA LEU A 110 -4.32 -17.29 18.33
C LEU A 110 -4.41 -16.22 19.42
N SER A 111 -3.94 -16.53 20.63
CA SER A 111 -3.91 -15.59 21.76
C SER A 111 -3.07 -14.34 21.42
N ASP A 112 -1.89 -14.53 20.83
CA ASP A 112 -1.03 -13.42 20.40
C ASP A 112 -1.72 -12.49 19.37
N ARG A 113 -2.54 -13.05 18.46
CA ARG A 113 -3.30 -12.26 17.47
C ARG A 113 -4.45 -11.52 18.12
N GLU A 114 -5.13 -12.14 19.07
CA GLU A 114 -6.16 -11.49 19.86
C GLU A 114 -5.58 -10.31 20.66
N ASP A 115 -4.45 -10.50 21.29
CA ASP A 115 -3.80 -9.44 22.10
C ASP A 115 -3.28 -8.31 21.20
N ALA A 116 -2.75 -8.62 20.01
CA ALA A 116 -2.39 -7.61 19.03
C ALA A 116 -3.61 -6.79 18.58
N LEU A 117 -4.74 -7.45 18.30
CA LEU A 117 -5.98 -6.77 17.93
C LEU A 117 -6.52 -5.88 19.06
N LYS A 118 -6.50 -6.36 20.32
CA LYS A 118 -6.85 -5.57 21.50
C LYS A 118 -5.98 -4.34 21.65
N SER A 119 -4.67 -4.46 21.41
CA SER A 119 -3.73 -3.35 21.44
C SER A 119 -4.05 -2.28 20.38
N VAL A 120 -4.37 -2.70 19.16
CA VAL A 120 -4.81 -1.79 18.10
C VAL A 120 -6.12 -1.11 18.46
N ALA A 121 -7.10 -1.87 18.98
CA ALA A 121 -8.40 -1.34 19.42
C ALA A 121 -8.22 -0.28 20.52
N ALA A 122 -7.36 -0.53 21.50
CA ALA A 122 -7.03 0.41 22.56
C ALA A 122 -6.40 1.70 22.00
N THR A 123 -5.46 1.60 21.06
CA THR A 123 -4.83 2.74 20.40
C THR A 123 -5.87 3.59 19.65
N LEU A 124 -6.82 2.94 18.98
CA LEU A 124 -7.89 3.58 18.22
C LEU A 124 -9.08 4.02 19.10
N ARG A 125 -9.06 3.70 20.39
CA ARG A 125 -10.13 3.95 21.38
C ARG A 125 -11.48 3.38 20.90
N THR A 126 -11.47 2.10 20.53
CA THR A 126 -12.64 1.38 20.02
C THR A 126 -12.63 -0.07 20.52
N THR A 127 -13.65 -0.86 20.20
CA THR A 127 -13.67 -2.31 20.47
C THR A 127 -12.92 -3.07 19.36
N PRO A 128 -12.41 -4.30 19.62
CA PRO A 128 -11.78 -5.13 18.59
C PRO A 128 -12.65 -5.34 17.33
N GLU A 129 -13.95 -5.49 17.51
CA GLU A 129 -14.93 -5.72 16.44
C GLU A 129 -15.06 -4.50 15.52
N ASP A 130 -14.93 -3.30 16.10
CA ASP A 130 -15.09 -2.03 15.40
C ASP A 130 -13.79 -1.51 14.75
N VAL A 131 -12.64 -2.17 14.97
CA VAL A 131 -11.34 -1.76 14.41
C VAL A 131 -11.40 -1.53 12.89
N PRO A 132 -11.98 -2.45 12.08
CA PRO A 132 -12.03 -2.26 10.62
C PRO A 132 -12.79 -0.99 10.22
N ALA A 133 -13.94 -0.76 10.84
CA ALA A 133 -14.77 0.43 10.58
C ALA A 133 -14.05 1.72 11.01
N ARG A 134 -13.37 1.69 12.16
CA ARG A 134 -12.60 2.83 12.67
C ARG A 134 -11.41 3.19 11.78
N VAL A 135 -10.67 2.20 11.29
CA VAL A 135 -9.56 2.40 10.33
C VAL A 135 -10.09 3.00 9.03
N ALA A 136 -11.19 2.47 8.48
CA ALA A 136 -11.81 3.02 7.27
C ALA A 136 -12.20 4.49 7.45
N ALA A 137 -12.87 4.83 8.58
CA ALA A 137 -13.25 6.21 8.89
C ALA A 137 -12.05 7.15 9.03
N LEU A 138 -10.96 6.72 9.68
CA LEU A 138 -9.74 7.50 9.80
C LEU A 138 -9.06 7.73 8.44
N THR A 139 -9.06 6.74 7.58
CA THR A 139 -8.52 6.86 6.21
C THR A 139 -9.28 7.90 5.39
N GLU A 140 -10.61 7.92 5.48
CA GLU A 140 -11.42 8.94 4.80
C GLU A 140 -11.26 10.34 5.43
N GLN A 141 -11.14 10.43 6.76
CA GLN A 141 -10.85 11.70 7.43
C GLN A 141 -9.49 12.26 7.00
N LEU A 142 -8.46 11.41 6.89
CA LEU A 142 -7.14 11.83 6.41
C LEU A 142 -7.21 12.38 4.99
N LYS A 143 -7.84 11.65 4.06
CA LYS A 143 -8.03 12.11 2.68
C LYS A 143 -8.79 13.44 2.58
N LYS A 144 -9.79 13.63 3.46
CA LYS A 144 -10.52 14.88 3.53
C LYS A 144 -9.63 16.01 4.04
N ALA A 145 -8.89 15.79 5.13
CA ALA A 145 -8.01 16.79 5.72
C ALA A 145 -6.90 17.22 4.73
N GLU A 146 -6.34 16.28 3.96
CA GLU A 146 -5.37 16.57 2.90
C GLU A 146 -5.96 17.45 1.81
N ARG A 147 -7.20 17.18 1.37
CA ARG A 147 -7.91 18.02 0.39
C ARG A 147 -8.20 19.42 0.95
N ASP A 148 -8.74 19.49 2.16
CA ASP A 148 -9.06 20.77 2.81
C ASP A 148 -7.79 21.62 3.00
N LEU A 149 -6.67 20.98 3.34
CA LEU A 149 -5.36 21.64 3.44
C LEU A 149 -4.88 22.17 2.09
N ALA A 150 -5.01 21.39 1.02
CA ALA A 150 -4.64 21.81 -0.33
C ALA A 150 -5.50 22.99 -0.78
N GLU A 151 -6.82 22.94 -0.57
CA GLU A 151 -7.74 24.06 -0.87
C GLU A 151 -7.42 25.31 -0.05
N ALA A 152 -7.12 25.17 1.25
CA ALA A 152 -6.74 26.31 2.09
C ALA A 152 -5.42 26.95 1.63
N LYS A 153 -4.41 26.15 1.27
CA LYS A 153 -3.15 26.65 0.69
C LYS A 153 -3.39 27.37 -0.62
N LYS A 154 -4.24 26.82 -1.50
CA LYS A 154 -4.60 27.47 -2.77
C LYS A 154 -5.34 28.80 -2.53
N ALA A 155 -6.28 28.85 -1.60
CA ALA A 155 -7.01 30.07 -1.25
C ALA A 155 -6.09 31.15 -0.68
N LEU A 156 -5.13 30.79 0.18
CA LEU A 156 -4.10 31.71 0.68
C LEU A 156 -3.21 32.25 -0.45
N ALA A 157 -2.85 31.38 -1.40
CA ALA A 157 -2.05 31.81 -2.55
C ALA A 157 -2.78 32.79 -3.47
N LEU A 158 -4.09 32.64 -3.63
CA LEU A 158 -4.94 33.51 -4.44
C LEU A 158 -5.40 34.77 -3.69
N GLY A 159 -5.54 34.69 -2.37
CA GLY A 159 -6.10 35.76 -1.52
C GLY A 159 -5.08 36.71 -0.87
N GLY A 160 -3.77 36.50 -1.06
CA GLY A 160 -2.74 37.44 -0.56
C GLY A 160 -2.45 37.40 0.94
N GLY A 161 -2.77 36.31 1.63
CA GLY A 161 -2.55 36.13 3.06
C GLY A 161 -1.42 35.15 3.39
N GLY A 162 -0.19 35.59 3.44
CA GLY A 162 0.92 34.83 4.03
C GLY A 162 2.28 34.97 3.30
N GLY A 163 3.07 35.92 3.74
CA GLY A 163 4.53 35.94 3.56
C GLY A 163 5.06 36.23 2.14
N SER A 164 5.22 37.49 1.86
CA SER A 164 5.67 38.16 0.63
C SER A 164 4.55 38.48 -0.34
N ALA A 165 4.07 39.70 -0.24
CA ALA A 165 3.18 40.45 -1.13
C ALA A 165 2.54 39.63 -2.26
N ALA A 166 1.22 39.36 -2.12
CA ALA A 166 0.41 39.26 -3.31
C ALA A 166 0.50 40.63 -4.01
N ALA A 167 1.54 40.80 -4.80
CA ALA A 167 1.63 41.89 -5.72
C ALA A 167 0.41 41.75 -6.64
N GLY A 168 -0.44 42.76 -6.62
CA GLY A 168 -1.41 42.93 -7.69
C GLY A 168 -0.64 42.85 -9.03
N PRO A 169 -1.38 42.89 -10.15
CA PRO A 169 -0.70 42.92 -11.45
C PRO A 169 0.30 44.10 -11.47
N GLU A 170 1.56 43.79 -11.69
CA GLU A 170 2.62 44.76 -11.93
C GLU A 170 2.69 45.04 -13.42
N ASP A 171 2.93 46.29 -13.82
CA ASP A 171 3.22 46.60 -15.21
C ASP A 171 4.73 46.51 -15.45
N LEU A 172 5.16 45.56 -16.25
CA LEU A 172 6.53 45.38 -16.69
C LEU A 172 6.64 45.72 -18.19
N ASN A 173 7.04 46.94 -18.50
CA ASN A 173 7.21 47.42 -19.89
C ASN A 173 5.92 47.27 -20.74
N GLY A 174 4.76 47.53 -20.16
CA GLY A 174 3.47 47.43 -20.85
C GLY A 174 2.87 46.00 -20.87
N ILE A 175 3.41 45.06 -20.09
CA ILE A 175 2.89 43.73 -19.89
C ILE A 175 2.49 43.56 -18.42
N ALA A 176 1.23 43.21 -18.16
CA ALA A 176 0.78 42.91 -16.83
C ALA A 176 1.37 41.60 -16.32
N PHE A 177 2.01 41.60 -15.17
CA PHE A 177 2.70 40.44 -14.61
C PHE A 177 2.20 40.13 -13.18
N ILE A 178 2.01 38.85 -12.88
CA ILE A 178 1.79 38.36 -11.52
C ILE A 178 2.88 37.36 -11.17
N GLY A 179 3.70 37.72 -10.17
CA GLY A 179 4.73 36.85 -9.58
C GLY A 179 4.38 36.42 -8.16
N GLN A 180 4.50 35.14 -7.83
CA GLN A 180 4.17 34.61 -6.51
C GLN A 180 5.17 33.56 -6.08
N ILE A 181 5.55 33.58 -4.77
CA ILE A 181 6.33 32.52 -4.12
C ILE A 181 5.47 31.94 -3.01
N ILE A 182 5.30 30.61 -2.99
CA ILE A 182 4.40 29.91 -2.08
C ILE A 182 5.16 28.77 -1.41
N GLU A 183 5.26 28.80 -0.10
CA GLU A 183 5.88 27.73 0.67
C GLU A 183 4.91 26.56 0.88
N GLY A 184 5.43 25.31 0.74
CA GLY A 184 4.70 24.08 1.00
C GLY A 184 3.56 23.77 0.02
N LEU A 185 3.54 24.37 -1.17
CA LEU A 185 2.62 24.04 -2.24
C LEU A 185 3.11 22.82 -3.02
N ASP A 186 2.19 21.89 -3.37
CA ASP A 186 2.55 20.76 -4.25
C ASP A 186 2.88 21.29 -5.66
N PRO A 187 4.02 20.89 -6.26
CA PRO A 187 4.37 21.29 -7.61
C PRO A 187 3.32 21.00 -8.69
N LYS A 188 2.45 20.04 -8.46
CA LYS A 188 1.33 19.70 -9.37
C LYS A 188 0.27 20.80 -9.45
N GLU A 189 0.14 21.61 -8.40
CA GLU A 189 -0.86 22.68 -8.30
C GLU A 189 -0.40 23.99 -8.99
N LEU A 190 0.89 24.13 -9.28
CA LEU A 190 1.47 25.33 -9.90
C LEU A 190 0.77 25.72 -11.21
N ARG A 191 0.48 24.75 -12.08
CA ARG A 191 -0.18 24.98 -13.37
C ARG A 191 -1.57 25.60 -13.18
N GLY A 192 -2.34 25.06 -12.24
CA GLY A 192 -3.67 25.58 -11.96
C GLY A 192 -3.64 27.04 -11.49
N LEU A 193 -2.67 27.40 -10.62
CA LEU A 193 -2.49 28.78 -10.17
C LEU A 193 -2.06 29.73 -11.28
N VAL A 194 -1.17 29.29 -12.17
CA VAL A 194 -0.75 30.09 -13.34
C VAL A 194 -1.94 30.30 -14.28
N ASP A 195 -2.77 29.30 -14.53
CA ASP A 195 -3.99 29.43 -15.36
C ASP A 195 -5.00 30.38 -14.72
N ASP A 196 -5.19 30.32 -13.39
CA ASP A 196 -6.07 31.23 -12.68
C ASP A 196 -5.52 32.69 -12.74
N ASN A 197 -4.20 32.88 -12.63
CA ASN A 197 -3.57 34.18 -12.79
C ASN A 197 -3.71 34.73 -14.23
N LYS A 198 -3.54 33.89 -15.26
CA LYS A 198 -3.77 34.29 -16.67
C LYS A 198 -5.20 34.78 -16.88
N LYS A 199 -6.20 34.10 -16.30
CA LYS A 199 -7.61 34.52 -16.38
C LYS A 199 -7.84 35.87 -15.69
N ARG A 200 -7.19 36.12 -14.54
CA ARG A 200 -7.30 37.39 -13.78
C ARG A 200 -6.64 38.54 -14.53
N LEU A 201 -5.54 38.30 -15.23
CA LEU A 201 -4.82 39.30 -16.02
C LEU A 201 -5.56 39.65 -17.30
N GLY A 202 -6.24 38.69 -17.94
CA GLY A 202 -6.83 38.84 -19.27
C GLY A 202 -5.78 38.90 -20.37
N SER A 203 -4.76 39.75 -20.24
CA SER A 203 -3.57 39.84 -21.07
C SER A 203 -2.34 40.06 -20.20
N GLY A 204 -1.32 39.17 -20.24
CA GLY A 204 -0.15 39.28 -19.37
C GLY A 204 0.61 37.98 -19.20
N ALA A 205 1.54 38.00 -18.25
CA ALA A 205 2.34 36.84 -17.88
C ALA A 205 2.26 36.57 -16.36
N SER A 206 2.46 35.31 -15.97
CA SER A 206 2.52 34.92 -14.56
C SER A 206 3.65 33.95 -14.31
N ALA A 207 4.29 34.10 -13.15
CA ALA A 207 5.26 33.13 -12.61
C ALA A 207 4.89 32.76 -11.18
N VAL A 208 4.75 31.48 -10.91
CA VAL A 208 4.49 30.95 -9.58
C VAL A 208 5.60 29.97 -9.19
N ILE A 209 6.21 30.21 -8.03
CA ILE A 209 7.31 29.38 -7.50
C ILE A 209 6.81 28.72 -6.22
N ALA A 210 6.86 27.41 -6.15
CA ALA A 210 6.63 26.63 -4.95
C ALA A 210 7.96 26.23 -4.32
N VAL A 211 8.09 26.44 -3.00
CA VAL A 211 9.25 25.98 -2.22
C VAL A 211 8.78 24.87 -1.28
N THR A 212 9.37 23.68 -1.39
CA THR A 212 9.04 22.51 -0.58
C THR A 212 10.33 21.74 -0.28
N ASP A 213 10.57 21.45 1.01
CA ASP A 213 11.75 20.70 1.48
C ASP A 213 13.09 21.24 0.96
N GLY A 214 13.23 22.59 0.91
CA GLY A 214 14.43 23.27 0.46
C GLY A 214 14.66 23.27 -1.06
N ARG A 215 13.73 22.70 -1.85
CA ARG A 215 13.74 22.71 -3.32
C ARG A 215 12.69 23.68 -3.85
N ALA A 216 12.90 24.21 -5.03
CA ALA A 216 11.92 25.06 -5.68
C ALA A 216 11.44 24.47 -7.00
N SER A 217 10.15 24.59 -7.25
CA SER A 217 9.50 24.34 -8.54
C SER A 217 8.87 25.62 -9.04
N ILE A 218 9.03 25.91 -10.31
CA ILE A 218 8.50 27.12 -10.95
C ILE A 218 7.59 26.74 -12.11
N ALA A 219 6.46 27.42 -12.24
CA ALA A 219 5.63 27.42 -13.43
C ALA A 219 5.43 28.85 -13.93
N THR A 220 5.49 29.02 -15.24
CA THR A 220 5.27 30.28 -15.91
C THR A 220 4.18 30.15 -16.96
N GLY A 221 3.41 31.19 -17.16
CA GLY A 221 2.36 31.22 -18.17
C GLY A 221 2.30 32.59 -18.84
N VAL A 222 1.97 32.58 -20.10
CA VAL A 222 1.78 33.77 -20.95
C VAL A 222 0.42 33.64 -21.61
N THR A 223 -0.35 34.71 -21.68
CA THR A 223 -1.65 34.72 -22.39
C THR A 223 -1.42 34.60 -23.91
N ASP A 224 -2.38 34.01 -24.60
CA ASP A 224 -2.23 33.62 -26.00
C ASP A 224 -1.87 34.79 -26.96
N ASP A 225 -2.40 35.98 -26.66
CA ASP A 225 -2.15 37.21 -27.38
C ASP A 225 -0.70 37.70 -27.32
N LEU A 226 0.03 37.29 -26.26
CA LEU A 226 1.42 37.70 -26.04
C LEU A 226 2.43 36.62 -26.39
N THR A 227 2.02 35.41 -26.75
CA THR A 227 2.95 34.28 -27.03
C THR A 227 3.87 34.54 -28.24
N ALA A 228 3.52 35.45 -29.15
CA ALA A 228 4.37 35.87 -30.25
C ALA A 228 5.53 36.81 -29.82
N ARG A 229 5.42 37.45 -28.64
CA ARG A 229 6.40 38.41 -28.12
C ARG A 229 7.15 37.88 -26.91
N LEU A 230 6.51 37.00 -26.10
CA LEU A 230 7.05 36.49 -24.87
C LEU A 230 6.73 34.99 -24.78
N SER A 231 7.73 34.18 -24.45
CA SER A 231 7.56 32.72 -24.32
C SER A 231 7.67 32.28 -22.89
N ALA A 232 6.66 31.53 -22.39
CA ALA A 232 6.72 30.92 -21.07
C ALA A 232 7.94 29.98 -20.89
N VAL A 233 8.43 29.39 -21.97
CA VAL A 233 9.62 28.54 -21.93
C VAL A 233 10.88 29.35 -21.59
N ASP A 234 10.99 30.57 -22.11
CA ASP A 234 12.16 31.42 -21.84
C ASP A 234 12.09 31.99 -20.43
N LEU A 235 10.90 32.39 -19.95
CA LEU A 235 10.67 32.80 -18.59
C LEU A 235 11.01 31.69 -17.59
N VAL A 236 10.57 30.46 -17.85
CA VAL A 236 10.87 29.36 -16.93
C VAL A 236 12.36 29.01 -16.92
N ARG A 237 13.07 29.12 -18.06
CA ARG A 237 14.52 28.88 -18.12
C ARG A 237 15.30 29.88 -17.29
N ALA A 238 14.97 31.16 -17.36
CA ALA A 238 15.59 32.19 -16.54
C ALA A 238 15.39 31.92 -15.03
N GLY A 239 14.17 31.56 -14.62
CA GLY A 239 13.89 31.20 -13.22
C GLY A 239 14.60 29.91 -12.78
N VAL A 240 14.66 28.89 -13.62
CA VAL A 240 15.32 27.61 -13.30
C VAL A 240 16.83 27.78 -13.17
N GLU A 241 17.46 28.62 -14.02
CA GLU A 241 18.88 28.90 -13.92
C GLU A 241 19.23 29.54 -12.58
N ALA A 242 18.44 30.51 -12.13
CA ALA A 242 18.59 31.15 -10.81
C ALA A 242 18.41 30.16 -9.65
N LEU A 243 17.56 29.14 -9.81
CA LEU A 243 17.33 28.06 -8.83
C LEU A 243 18.42 26.95 -8.85
N GLY A 244 19.47 27.11 -9.66
CA GLY A 244 20.53 26.10 -9.83
C GLY A 244 20.06 24.83 -10.55
N GLY A 245 18.96 24.90 -11.30
CA GLY A 245 18.41 23.80 -12.08
C GLY A 245 19.01 23.70 -13.48
N LYS A 246 18.79 22.58 -14.18
CA LYS A 246 19.35 22.30 -15.51
C LYS A 246 18.29 22.17 -16.60
N GLY A 247 17.18 22.83 -16.50
CA GLY A 247 16.20 22.81 -17.56
C GLY A 247 14.78 23.00 -17.09
N GLY A 248 14.01 23.67 -17.91
CA GLY A 248 12.56 23.81 -17.84
C GLY A 248 11.99 23.64 -19.23
N GLY A 249 10.76 23.22 -19.36
CA GLY A 249 10.14 22.98 -20.65
C GLY A 249 8.63 23.11 -20.60
N GLY A 250 8.05 23.18 -21.78
CA GLY A 250 6.61 23.31 -21.94
C GLY A 250 6.25 23.85 -23.32
N ARG A 251 5.14 24.54 -23.39
CA ARG A 251 4.66 25.26 -24.57
C ARG A 251 4.89 26.76 -24.39
N PRO A 252 4.81 27.56 -25.45
CA PRO A 252 4.98 29.03 -25.37
C PRO A 252 4.00 29.71 -24.42
N ASP A 253 2.80 29.11 -24.21
CA ASP A 253 1.74 29.59 -23.31
C ASP A 253 1.86 29.12 -21.86
N MET A 254 2.63 28.02 -21.62
CA MET A 254 2.76 27.40 -20.30
C MET A 254 4.02 26.53 -20.22
N ALA A 255 4.92 26.82 -19.27
CA ALA A 255 6.11 26.03 -19.04
C ALA A 255 6.35 25.79 -17.54
N GLN A 256 7.11 24.75 -17.21
CA GLN A 256 7.41 24.36 -15.86
C GLN A 256 8.84 23.82 -15.73
N GLY A 257 9.46 24.07 -14.58
CA GLY A 257 10.79 23.59 -14.27
C GLY A 257 11.04 23.62 -12.76
N GLY A 258 12.30 23.47 -12.36
CA GLY A 258 12.66 23.56 -10.95
C GLY A 258 14.15 23.40 -10.72
N GLY A 259 14.57 23.68 -9.47
CA GLY A 259 15.96 23.57 -9.05
C GLY A 259 16.11 23.18 -7.58
N PRO A 260 17.33 22.82 -7.18
CA PRO A 260 17.60 22.39 -5.81
C PRO A 260 17.66 23.53 -4.79
N GLU A 261 17.80 24.79 -5.23
CA GLU A 261 18.08 25.94 -4.37
C GLU A 261 16.79 26.73 -4.05
N GLY A 262 15.91 26.17 -3.18
CA GLY A 262 14.67 26.82 -2.76
C GLY A 262 14.86 28.18 -2.09
N ALA A 263 15.98 28.40 -1.42
CA ALA A 263 16.33 29.68 -0.80
C ALA A 263 16.51 30.83 -1.83
N LYS A 264 16.75 30.51 -3.10
CA LYS A 264 16.89 31.47 -4.21
C LYS A 264 15.57 31.73 -4.96
N ALA A 265 14.43 31.38 -4.38
CA ALA A 265 13.14 31.59 -5.02
C ALA A 265 12.89 33.06 -5.37
N GLN A 266 13.34 34.01 -4.52
CA GLN A 266 13.23 35.43 -4.79
C GLN A 266 14.11 35.85 -5.99
N ASP A 267 15.34 35.38 -6.06
CA ASP A 267 16.25 35.67 -7.18
C ASP A 267 15.69 35.12 -8.49
N ALA A 268 15.07 33.95 -8.44
CA ALA A 268 14.43 33.34 -9.60
C ALA A 268 13.20 34.15 -10.08
N LEU A 269 12.41 34.67 -9.16
CA LEU A 269 11.29 35.54 -9.53
C LEU A 269 11.78 36.84 -10.14
N GLU A 270 12.83 37.46 -9.60
CA GLU A 270 13.47 38.65 -10.16
C GLU A 270 14.07 38.38 -11.57
N ALA A 271 14.71 37.24 -11.77
CA ALA A 271 15.23 36.84 -13.09
C ALA A 271 14.09 36.75 -14.13
N VAL A 272 12.92 36.24 -13.73
CA VAL A 272 11.74 36.21 -14.63
C VAL A 272 11.21 37.63 -14.91
N ARG A 273 11.22 38.51 -13.93
CA ARG A 273 10.76 39.93 -14.08
C ARG A 273 11.63 40.74 -15.05
N CYS A 274 12.90 40.41 -15.14
CA CYS A 274 13.88 41.12 -16.01
C CYS A 274 13.83 40.70 -17.48
N MET A 275 13.06 39.65 -17.82
CA MET A 275 12.91 39.19 -19.21
C MET A 275 11.82 39.98 -19.94
#